data_dba07b5732cb0d8de4d77ccccb14d130
#
_entry.id   dba07b5732cb0d8de4d77ccccb14d130
#
_cell.length_a   1.000
_cell.length_b   1.000
_cell.length_c   1.000
_cell.angle_alpha   90.00
_cell.angle_beta   90.00
_cell.angle_gamma   90.00
#
_symmetry.space_group_name_H-M   'P 1'
#
loop_
_entity.id
_entity.type
_entity.pdbx_description
1 polymer ?
#
loop_
_entity_poly.entity_id
_entity_poly.type
_entity_poly.pdbx_seq_one_letter_code
_entity_poly.pdbx_strand_id
1 'polypeptide(L)'
;MMKWNKYWCGWIALVVVIAACMLTGCGDGDKPKVVVCVPVYGQSLAMGEEAELVTDIDGLTDKWNGRLVGEGLDDEFGYYEDRSWKKKIKRLIRYDNRRYENSAFAMGEALAGAFGKDTMVCGFADGRGGTAISHLVKGSGPYNALLEDIRKSYDEAKKRGMEFFVPAFCWMQGESDMFDYTRVDYRKILRQFAIDVNRDIKKITGQKRDVKIVGYQSCCLAKCYKFIPESYDCYEISVPQTQMQLIRDDSLFVAGTPVYFLDFVDDRIHLDGKSQTVVGRYNAAAVLDIVRQETSRRGLYPIDVNSEGKMTTIEFNDYDGTLEFDTINVNKVKNYGFSVITPDNKDIAQKVSIVDNKIVIECNDDTKGCRVRYGANGEKNKSGRRLGARGNLVRRCPSALASWCYMFDEATTER
;
A
#
# COMPACT_ATOMS: atom_id res chain seq x y z
N MET A 1 -10.88 47.68 1.35
CA MET A 1 -11.01 47.10 2.71
C MET A 1 -11.39 45.64 2.58
N MET A 2 -10.42 44.74 2.60
CA MET A 2 -10.65 43.29 2.53
C MET A 2 -10.86 42.74 3.94
N LYS A 3 -12.02 42.12 4.16
CA LYS A 3 -12.32 41.46 5.43
C LYS A 3 -11.54 40.13 5.48
N TRP A 4 -10.58 40.04 6.39
CA TRP A 4 -9.84 38.83 6.68
C TRP A 4 -10.75 37.87 7.45
N ASN A 5 -10.84 36.64 6.99
CA ASN A 5 -11.75 35.61 7.48
C ASN A 5 -11.13 34.90 8.69
N LYS A 6 -11.85 34.90 9.81
CA LYS A 6 -11.43 34.40 11.14
C LYS A 6 -11.15 32.89 11.24
N TYR A 7 -11.18 32.16 10.13
CA TYR A 7 -11.01 30.70 10.12
C TYR A 7 -9.58 30.22 9.89
N TRP A 8 -8.61 31.13 9.69
CA TRP A 8 -7.22 30.77 9.39
C TRP A 8 -6.33 30.50 10.62
N CYS A 9 -6.73 30.94 11.82
CA CYS A 9 -5.87 30.84 13.00
C CYS A 9 -5.84 29.44 13.67
N GLY A 10 -6.80 28.57 13.40
CA GLY A 10 -6.82 27.22 14.01
C GLY A 10 -5.97 26.17 13.25
N TRP A 11 -5.61 26.44 12.01
CA TRP A 11 -4.88 25.51 11.16
C TRP A 11 -3.36 25.66 11.24
N ILE A 12 -2.92 26.87 11.59
CA ILE A 12 -1.48 27.19 11.71
C ILE A 12 -0.89 26.54 12.98
N ALA A 13 -1.66 26.36 14.04
CA ALA A 13 -1.13 25.88 15.33
C ALA A 13 -0.67 24.40 15.30
N LEU A 14 -1.38 23.52 14.60
CA LEU A 14 -1.01 22.10 14.58
C LEU A 14 0.08 21.80 13.53
N VAL A 15 0.08 22.50 12.40
CA VAL A 15 1.16 22.44 11.40
C VAL A 15 2.46 23.03 11.97
N VAL A 16 2.34 24.09 12.78
CA VAL A 16 3.49 24.70 13.47
C VAL A 16 4.04 23.75 14.52
N VAL A 17 3.22 22.95 15.24
CA VAL A 17 3.73 21.99 16.23
C VAL A 17 4.50 20.84 15.56
N ILE A 18 4.00 20.26 14.45
CA ILE A 18 4.73 19.20 13.75
C ILE A 18 5.93 19.79 12.96
N ALA A 19 5.81 20.96 12.34
CA ALA A 19 6.91 21.65 11.67
C ALA A 19 7.88 22.31 12.66
N ALA A 20 7.41 22.81 13.81
CA ALA A 20 8.26 23.36 14.86
C ALA A 20 9.07 22.25 15.58
N CYS A 21 8.51 21.05 15.74
CA CYS A 21 9.28 19.89 16.21
C CYS A 21 10.38 19.45 15.23
N MET A 22 10.28 19.85 13.96
CA MET A 22 11.35 19.60 12.96
C MET A 22 12.44 20.68 12.96
N LEU A 23 12.21 21.88 13.56
CA LEU A 23 13.10 23.06 13.41
C LEU A 23 13.69 23.61 14.71
N THR A 24 13.24 23.20 15.91
CA THR A 24 13.78 23.71 17.16
C THR A 24 14.59 22.64 17.91
N GLY A 25 15.86 22.56 17.61
CA GLY A 25 16.83 22.01 18.53
C GLY A 25 17.16 23.08 19.56
N CYS A 26 16.73 22.88 20.82
CA CYS A 26 17.39 23.24 22.10
C CYS A 26 16.38 23.41 23.21
N GLY A 27 16.50 22.61 24.26
CA GLY A 27 15.97 22.94 25.58
C GLY A 27 14.96 21.94 26.13
N ASP A 28 15.42 21.17 27.08
CA ASP A 28 14.73 20.40 28.11
C ASP A 28 14.01 19.11 27.68
N GLY A 29 14.72 18.00 27.89
CA GLY A 29 14.13 16.66 27.97
C GLY A 29 14.13 15.85 26.67
N ASP A 30 15.05 14.93 26.53
CA ASP A 30 15.20 13.92 25.45
C ASP A 30 14.01 12.96 25.26
N LYS A 31 12.79 13.35 25.64
CA LYS A 31 11.61 12.48 25.56
C LYS A 31 10.69 12.88 24.41
N PRO A 32 10.20 11.92 23.61
CA PRO A 32 9.20 12.17 22.58
C PRO A 32 7.93 12.83 23.17
N LYS A 33 7.34 13.76 22.40
CA LYS A 33 6.12 14.48 22.76
C LYS A 33 4.91 14.04 21.95
N VAL A 34 5.16 13.42 20.80
CA VAL A 34 4.13 13.00 19.85
C VAL A 34 4.33 11.54 19.47
N VAL A 35 3.27 10.79 19.40
CA VAL A 35 3.23 9.43 18.83
C VAL A 35 2.56 9.49 17.46
N VAL A 36 3.26 9.06 16.43
CA VAL A 36 2.72 8.78 15.11
C VAL A 36 2.49 7.27 15.01
N CYS A 37 1.23 6.86 14.99
CA CYS A 37 0.86 5.45 14.93
C CYS A 37 0.43 5.07 13.52
N VAL A 38 1.05 4.02 12.96
CA VAL A 38 0.78 3.54 11.60
C VAL A 38 0.64 2.01 11.61
N PRO A 39 -0.58 1.49 11.72
CA PRO A 39 -0.82 0.05 11.59
C PRO A 39 -0.68 -0.44 10.16
N VAL A 40 -0.20 -1.67 9.99
CA VAL A 40 -0.37 -2.48 8.79
C VAL A 40 -1.48 -3.49 9.06
N TYR A 41 -2.42 -3.64 8.14
CA TYR A 41 -3.57 -4.51 8.37
C TYR A 41 -4.06 -5.18 7.09
N GLY A 42 -4.49 -6.42 7.22
CA GLY A 42 -5.02 -7.16 6.09
C GLY A 42 -5.05 -8.66 6.36
N GLN A 43 -4.56 -9.42 5.40
CA GLN A 43 -4.44 -10.88 5.51
C GLN A 43 -3.00 -11.32 5.84
N SER A 44 -2.64 -12.55 5.54
CA SER A 44 -1.31 -13.13 5.80
C SER A 44 -0.14 -12.27 5.33
N LEU A 45 -0.26 -11.60 4.19
CA LEU A 45 0.79 -10.72 3.67
C LEU A 45 1.01 -9.49 4.58
N ALA A 46 -0.03 -8.98 5.22
CA ALA A 46 0.10 -7.88 6.18
C ALA A 46 0.92 -8.30 7.41
N MET A 47 0.72 -9.53 7.85
CA MET A 47 1.42 -10.11 9.01
C MET A 47 2.78 -10.71 8.65
N GLY A 48 3.10 -10.79 7.35
CA GLY A 48 4.37 -11.34 6.84
C GLY A 48 4.46 -12.86 6.92
N GLU A 49 3.33 -13.58 6.96
CA GLU A 49 3.35 -15.05 6.99
C GLU A 49 4.26 -15.62 5.90
N GLU A 50 4.99 -16.67 6.24
CA GLU A 50 6.00 -17.37 5.41
C GLU A 50 7.24 -16.53 5.05
N ALA A 51 7.29 -15.22 5.36
CA ALA A 51 8.45 -14.38 5.10
C ALA A 51 9.56 -14.65 6.13
N GLU A 52 10.74 -15.03 5.67
CA GLU A 52 11.90 -15.20 6.54
C GLU A 52 12.26 -13.89 7.25
N LEU A 53 12.57 -13.94 8.53
CA LEU A 53 12.98 -12.75 9.29
C LEU A 53 14.37 -12.28 8.83
N VAL A 54 14.45 -11.09 8.27
CA VAL A 54 15.69 -10.44 7.80
C VAL A 54 16.06 -9.21 8.62
N THR A 55 15.11 -8.64 9.34
CA THR A 55 15.34 -7.50 10.24
C THR A 55 15.96 -7.97 11.56
N ASP A 56 17.06 -7.36 11.96
CA ASP A 56 17.56 -7.48 13.32
C ASP A 56 16.69 -6.63 14.25
N ILE A 57 15.71 -7.27 14.87
CA ILE A 57 14.71 -6.58 15.71
C ILE A 57 15.37 -5.97 16.96
N ASP A 58 16.34 -6.67 17.56
CA ASP A 58 17.04 -6.16 18.75
C ASP A 58 17.87 -4.95 18.41
N GLY A 59 18.68 -5.02 17.34
CA GLY A 59 19.44 -3.88 16.85
C GLY A 59 18.55 -2.72 16.40
N LEU A 60 17.39 -2.99 15.81
CA LEU A 60 16.41 -1.97 15.45
C LEU A 60 15.86 -1.27 16.69
N THR A 61 15.47 -2.03 17.71
CA THR A 61 14.95 -1.51 18.98
C THR A 61 16.01 -0.69 19.71
N ASP A 62 17.26 -1.18 19.78
CA ASP A 62 18.35 -0.48 20.42
C ASP A 62 18.71 0.84 19.70
N LYS A 63 18.74 0.81 18.37
CA LYS A 63 19.00 2.00 17.53
C LYS A 63 17.98 3.12 17.75
N TRP A 64 16.73 2.75 17.95
CA TRP A 64 15.61 3.69 18.08
C TRP A 64 15.00 3.69 19.48
N ASN A 65 15.79 3.42 20.50
CA ASN A 65 15.36 3.28 21.87
C ASN A 65 14.35 4.36 22.28
N GLY A 66 13.17 3.95 22.73
CA GLY A 66 12.07 4.82 23.13
C GLY A 66 11.42 5.64 22.00
N ARG A 67 11.82 5.44 20.73
CA ARG A 67 11.28 6.15 19.58
C ARG A 67 10.60 5.25 18.55
N LEU A 68 10.91 3.98 18.54
CA LEU A 68 10.24 2.99 17.72
C LEU A 68 9.64 1.92 18.63
N VAL A 69 8.34 1.78 18.59
CA VAL A 69 7.56 0.93 19.48
C VAL A 69 6.48 0.18 18.72
N GLY A 70 6.04 -0.92 19.28
CA GLY A 70 4.86 -1.65 18.85
C GLY A 70 3.58 -1.09 19.49
N GLU A 71 2.53 -1.86 19.45
CA GLU A 71 1.26 -1.51 20.08
C GLU A 71 1.39 -1.43 21.61
N GLY A 72 0.51 -0.67 22.25
CA GLY A 72 0.56 -0.45 23.68
C GLY A 72 1.73 0.39 24.16
N LEU A 73 2.51 0.94 23.22
CA LEU A 73 3.73 1.70 23.48
C LEU A 73 4.77 0.93 24.29
N ASP A 74 4.86 -0.36 24.08
CA ASP A 74 5.96 -1.16 24.63
C ASP A 74 7.29 -0.70 24.03
N ASP A 75 8.38 -0.87 24.77
CA ASP A 75 9.72 -0.53 24.31
C ASP A 75 10.22 -1.50 23.21
N GLU A 76 9.35 -2.36 22.74
CA GLU A 76 9.62 -3.35 21.69
C GLU A 76 8.77 -3.09 20.47
N PHE A 77 9.41 -2.99 19.32
CA PHE A 77 8.76 -3.03 18.03
C PHE A 77 8.45 -4.48 17.68
N GLY A 78 7.18 -4.84 17.69
CA GLY A 78 6.74 -6.22 17.60
C GLY A 78 5.88 -6.52 16.38
N TYR A 79 5.80 -7.80 16.09
CA TYR A 79 4.91 -8.40 15.11
C TYR A 79 3.89 -9.28 15.83
N TYR A 80 2.64 -9.27 15.35
CA TYR A 80 1.58 -10.12 15.87
C TYR A 80 1.29 -11.28 14.93
N GLU A 81 1.31 -12.49 15.45
CA GLU A 81 0.73 -13.63 14.73
C GLU A 81 -0.78 -13.43 14.52
N ASP A 82 -1.31 -14.15 13.53
CA ASP A 82 -2.75 -14.20 13.27
C ASP A 82 -3.51 -14.40 14.58
N ARG A 83 -4.18 -13.37 14.98
CA ARG A 83 -5.03 -13.40 16.15
C ARG A 83 -6.29 -14.11 15.78
N SER A 84 -6.33 -15.40 16.02
CA SER A 84 -7.62 -16.05 16.09
C SER A 84 -8.52 -15.22 17.00
N TRP A 85 -9.56 -14.62 16.43
CA TRP A 85 -10.54 -13.79 17.12
C TRP A 85 -11.14 -14.42 18.39
N LYS A 86 -10.90 -15.69 18.64
CA LYS A 86 -11.30 -16.44 19.84
C LYS A 86 -10.32 -16.35 21.02
N LYS A 87 -9.11 -15.88 20.80
CA LYS A 87 -8.13 -15.73 21.88
C LYS A 87 -8.10 -14.28 22.32
N LYS A 88 -8.35 -14.04 23.62
CA LYS A 88 -8.00 -12.74 24.21
C LYS A 88 -6.55 -12.47 23.88
N ILE A 89 -6.30 -11.36 23.22
CA ILE A 89 -4.98 -10.88 22.89
C ILE A 89 -4.21 -10.79 24.20
N LYS A 90 -3.32 -11.74 24.41
CA LYS A 90 -2.25 -11.54 25.36
C LYS A 90 -1.29 -10.57 24.67
N ARG A 91 -0.80 -9.61 25.43
CA ARG A 91 0.28 -8.73 25.01
C ARG A 91 1.32 -9.53 24.24
N LEU A 92 1.88 -8.95 23.21
CA LEU A 92 3.00 -9.49 22.49
C LEU A 92 4.06 -10.00 23.44
N ILE A 93 4.35 -11.28 23.32
CA ILE A 93 5.49 -11.86 23.99
C ILE A 93 6.65 -11.78 23.00
N ARG A 94 7.69 -11.09 23.40
CA ARG A 94 8.85 -10.69 22.61
C ARG A 94 9.35 -11.73 21.60
N TYR A 95 9.37 -13.02 21.97
CA TYR A 95 9.91 -14.09 21.13
C TYR A 95 8.89 -14.74 20.19
N ASP A 96 7.64 -14.81 20.57
CA ASP A 96 6.60 -15.50 19.81
C ASP A 96 6.16 -14.70 18.56
N ASN A 97 6.47 -13.44 18.53
CA ASN A 97 6.03 -12.50 17.50
C ASN A 97 7.12 -12.11 16.51
N ARG A 98 8.33 -12.66 16.65
CA ARG A 98 9.46 -12.43 15.76
C ARG A 98 9.67 -13.58 14.78
N ARG A 99 8.60 -14.24 14.43
CA ARG A 99 8.66 -15.40 13.56
C ARG A 99 8.85 -15.03 12.11
N TYR A 100 8.22 -13.97 11.68
CA TYR A 100 8.17 -13.54 10.29
C TYR A 100 8.58 -12.08 10.10
N GLU A 101 9.21 -11.81 8.96
CA GLU A 101 9.40 -10.43 8.50
C GLU A 101 8.06 -9.82 8.11
N ASN A 102 7.86 -8.52 8.38
CA ASN A 102 6.70 -7.79 7.88
C ASN A 102 7.05 -6.34 7.54
N SER A 103 6.20 -5.72 6.75
CA SER A 103 6.45 -4.36 6.25
C SER A 103 6.45 -3.29 7.33
N ALA A 104 5.88 -3.54 8.51
CA ALA A 104 5.85 -2.57 9.60
C ALA A 104 7.24 -2.29 10.18
N PHE A 105 8.17 -3.26 10.16
CA PHE A 105 9.53 -3.05 10.67
C PHE A 105 10.29 -2.01 9.85
N ALA A 106 10.43 -2.24 8.55
CA ALA A 106 11.12 -1.31 7.66
C ALA A 106 10.40 0.03 7.52
N MET A 107 9.06 0.04 7.58
CA MET A 107 8.27 1.26 7.63
C MET A 107 8.57 2.06 8.89
N GLY A 108 8.52 1.41 10.04
CA GLY A 108 8.80 2.04 11.34
C GLY A 108 10.20 2.62 11.40
N GLU A 109 11.22 1.88 10.95
CA GLU A 109 12.59 2.35 10.87
C GLU A 109 12.73 3.60 10.01
N ALA A 110 12.17 3.57 8.80
CA ALA A 110 12.24 4.69 7.87
C ALA A 110 11.53 5.94 8.43
N LEU A 111 10.38 5.76 9.07
CA LEU A 111 9.65 6.86 9.73
C LEU A 111 10.42 7.43 10.93
N ALA A 112 10.99 6.56 11.79
CA ALA A 112 11.79 7.00 12.93
C ALA A 112 13.04 7.77 12.48
N GLY A 113 13.63 7.38 11.34
CA GLY A 113 14.74 8.10 10.72
C GLY A 113 14.36 9.45 10.13
N ALA A 114 13.14 9.58 9.64
CA ALA A 114 12.66 10.81 8.99
C ALA A 114 12.08 11.84 9.98
N PHE A 115 11.56 11.39 11.11
CA PHE A 115 11.01 12.27 12.15
C PHE A 115 12.09 12.72 13.15
N GLY A 116 11.86 13.87 13.76
CA GLY A 116 12.73 14.42 14.80
C GLY A 116 12.65 13.63 16.13
N LYS A 117 13.53 13.97 17.06
CA LYS A 117 13.63 13.33 18.40
C LYS A 117 12.34 13.41 19.21
N ASP A 118 11.52 14.42 18.98
CA ASP A 118 10.26 14.63 19.66
C ASP A 118 9.13 13.68 19.20
N THR A 119 9.40 12.83 18.22
CA THR A 119 8.40 11.93 17.64
C THR A 119 8.75 10.47 17.93
N MET A 120 7.82 9.77 18.52
CA MET A 120 7.80 8.31 18.63
C MET A 120 6.97 7.73 17.48
N VAL A 121 7.46 6.68 16.85
CA VAL A 121 6.73 5.92 15.85
C VAL A 121 6.19 4.65 16.49
N CYS A 122 4.88 4.47 16.45
CA CYS A 122 4.21 3.23 16.83
C CYS A 122 3.79 2.50 15.55
N GLY A 123 4.40 1.36 15.28
CA GLY A 123 4.11 0.52 14.12
C GLY A 123 3.84 -0.92 14.53
N PHE A 124 2.83 -1.53 13.94
CA PHE A 124 2.50 -2.92 14.18
C PHE A 124 1.75 -3.50 12.97
N ALA A 125 1.72 -4.83 12.90
CA ALA A 125 0.98 -5.56 11.88
C ALA A 125 -0.15 -6.34 12.54
N ASP A 126 -1.34 -6.29 11.94
CA ASP A 126 -2.54 -6.98 12.43
C ASP A 126 -3.38 -7.51 11.27
N GLY A 127 -4.28 -8.43 11.54
CA GLY A 127 -5.15 -9.00 10.54
C GLY A 127 -5.48 -10.46 10.77
N ARG A 128 -5.77 -11.17 9.66
CA ARG A 128 -6.05 -12.61 9.70
C ARG A 128 -5.68 -13.27 8.38
N GLY A 129 -4.84 -14.30 8.45
CA GLY A 129 -4.40 -15.10 7.29
C GLY A 129 -5.55 -15.75 6.54
N GLY A 130 -5.40 -15.92 5.21
CA GLY A 130 -6.35 -16.58 4.34
C GLY A 130 -7.77 -15.98 4.33
N THR A 131 -7.91 -14.69 4.62
CA THR A 131 -9.21 -14.07 4.92
C THR A 131 -9.66 -13.11 3.83
N ALA A 132 -10.87 -13.33 3.29
CA ALA A 132 -11.52 -12.42 2.36
C ALA A 132 -11.93 -11.11 3.07
N ILE A 133 -12.02 -10.03 2.28
CA ILE A 133 -12.30 -8.68 2.79
C ILE A 133 -13.55 -8.60 3.67
N SER A 134 -14.61 -9.36 3.35
CA SER A 134 -15.87 -9.37 4.10
C SER A 134 -15.70 -9.75 5.58
N HIS A 135 -14.62 -10.44 5.92
CA HIS A 135 -14.30 -10.87 7.29
C HIS A 135 -13.23 -10.01 7.99
N LEU A 136 -12.79 -8.92 7.34
CA LEU A 136 -11.82 -7.97 7.88
C LEU A 136 -12.42 -6.58 8.14
N VAL A 137 -13.69 -6.38 7.80
CA VAL A 137 -14.39 -5.11 7.89
C VAL A 137 -15.06 -4.91 9.25
N LYS A 138 -15.64 -3.74 9.47
CA LYS A 138 -16.33 -3.35 10.70
C LYS A 138 -17.27 -4.43 11.22
N GLY A 139 -17.12 -4.75 12.51
CA GLY A 139 -17.88 -5.80 13.20
C GLY A 139 -17.19 -7.16 13.22
N SER A 140 -16.13 -7.34 12.44
CA SER A 140 -15.31 -8.56 12.50
C SER A 140 -14.38 -8.56 13.72
N GLY A 141 -13.93 -9.75 14.12
CA GLY A 141 -12.95 -9.91 15.21
C GLY A 141 -11.63 -9.16 14.93
N PRO A 142 -11.00 -9.34 13.75
CA PRO A 142 -9.77 -8.62 13.40
C PRO A 142 -9.93 -7.09 13.43
N TYR A 143 -11.03 -6.56 12.89
CA TYR A 143 -11.30 -5.12 12.93
C TYR A 143 -11.41 -4.58 14.36
N ASN A 144 -12.12 -5.31 15.23
CA ASN A 144 -12.26 -4.90 16.63
C ASN A 144 -10.91 -4.97 17.37
N ALA A 145 -10.07 -5.97 17.05
CA ALA A 145 -8.73 -6.09 17.60
C ALA A 145 -7.85 -4.90 17.23
N LEU A 146 -7.82 -4.54 15.94
CA LEU A 146 -7.11 -3.37 15.44
C LEU A 146 -7.50 -2.09 16.20
N LEU A 147 -8.81 -1.84 16.37
CA LEU A 147 -9.28 -0.67 17.10
C LEU A 147 -8.92 -0.70 18.58
N GLU A 148 -8.90 -1.88 19.20
CA GLU A 148 -8.48 -2.05 20.59
C GLU A 148 -7.00 -1.71 20.77
N ASP A 149 -6.14 -2.13 19.83
CA ASP A 149 -4.71 -1.86 19.91
C ASP A 149 -4.38 -0.38 19.68
N ILE A 150 -5.08 0.27 18.76
CA ILE A 150 -5.00 1.73 18.60
C ILE A 150 -5.45 2.44 19.88
N ARG A 151 -6.53 1.99 20.50
CA ARG A 151 -7.03 2.55 21.76
C ARG A 151 -6.03 2.39 22.90
N LYS A 152 -5.45 1.20 23.08
CA LYS A 152 -4.43 0.96 24.11
C LYS A 152 -3.21 1.85 23.91
N SER A 153 -2.75 1.97 22.65
CA SER A 153 -1.63 2.86 22.30
C SER A 153 -1.95 4.32 22.59
N TYR A 154 -3.16 4.76 22.24
CA TYR A 154 -3.65 6.11 22.55
C TYR A 154 -3.71 6.38 24.06
N ASP A 155 -4.32 5.47 24.82
CA ASP A 155 -4.47 5.61 26.28
C ASP A 155 -3.10 5.67 26.97
N GLU A 156 -2.15 4.84 26.51
CA GLU A 156 -0.80 4.85 27.06
C GLU A 156 -0.03 6.13 26.70
N ALA A 157 -0.16 6.62 25.47
CA ALA A 157 0.41 7.92 25.08
C ALA A 157 -0.14 9.05 25.96
N LYS A 158 -1.45 9.07 26.23
CA LYS A 158 -2.07 10.07 27.10
C LYS A 158 -1.58 9.98 28.53
N LYS A 159 -1.40 8.79 29.10
CA LYS A 159 -0.80 8.60 30.43
C LYS A 159 0.62 9.17 30.53
N ARG A 160 1.37 9.09 29.43
CA ARG A 160 2.73 9.66 29.33
C ARG A 160 2.74 11.15 29.00
N GLY A 161 1.59 11.79 28.85
CA GLY A 161 1.45 13.21 28.50
C GLY A 161 1.80 13.52 27.04
N MET A 162 1.75 12.51 26.16
CA MET A 162 2.08 12.64 24.75
C MET A 162 0.83 12.89 23.90
N GLU A 163 1.00 13.61 22.79
CA GLU A 163 0.01 13.65 21.73
C GLU A 163 0.03 12.33 20.95
N PHE A 164 -1.09 11.97 20.34
CA PHE A 164 -1.22 10.75 19.56
C PHE A 164 -1.97 11.02 18.26
N PHE A 165 -1.44 10.53 17.16
CA PHE A 165 -1.96 10.77 15.84
C PHE A 165 -1.81 9.52 14.94
N VAL A 166 -2.88 9.16 14.24
CA VAL A 166 -2.89 8.10 13.23
C VAL A 166 -3.06 8.75 11.85
N PRO A 167 -1.98 9.00 11.11
CA PRO A 167 -2.06 9.65 9.78
C PRO A 167 -2.62 8.72 8.73
N ALA A 168 -2.24 7.46 8.82
CA ALA A 168 -2.52 6.46 7.83
C ALA A 168 -2.56 5.06 8.42
N PHE A 169 -2.99 4.16 7.59
CA PHE A 169 -3.18 2.76 7.81
C PHE A 169 -2.82 2.03 6.52
N CYS A 170 -1.92 1.06 6.60
CA CYS A 170 -1.42 0.34 5.43
C CYS A 170 -2.26 -0.92 5.20
N TRP A 171 -2.95 -0.98 4.06
CA TRP A 171 -3.79 -2.10 3.69
C TRP A 171 -3.03 -3.11 2.84
N MET A 172 -2.97 -4.39 3.27
CA MET A 172 -2.36 -5.48 2.52
C MET A 172 -3.30 -6.68 2.48
N GLN A 173 -4.21 -6.69 1.49
CA GLN A 173 -5.18 -7.75 1.29
C GLN A 173 -5.73 -7.69 -0.15
N GLY A 174 -6.17 -8.80 -0.68
CA GLY A 174 -6.77 -8.91 -2.01
C GLY A 174 -6.69 -10.32 -2.56
N GLU A 175 -5.69 -11.09 -2.19
CA GLU A 175 -5.40 -12.43 -2.70
C GLU A 175 -6.54 -13.39 -2.39
N SER A 176 -7.10 -13.35 -1.17
CA SER A 176 -8.21 -14.22 -0.78
C SER A 176 -9.47 -13.95 -1.59
N ASP A 177 -9.70 -12.69 -1.99
CA ASP A 177 -10.84 -12.33 -2.82
C ASP A 177 -10.65 -12.68 -4.29
N MET A 178 -9.42 -12.87 -4.74
CA MET A 178 -9.13 -13.44 -6.06
C MET A 178 -9.38 -14.96 -6.13
N PHE A 179 -9.43 -15.65 -4.98
CA PHE A 179 -9.81 -17.06 -4.89
C PHE A 179 -11.30 -17.27 -4.70
N ASP A 180 -12.04 -16.24 -4.26
CA ASP A 180 -13.45 -16.37 -3.91
C ASP A 180 -14.35 -16.28 -5.14
N TYR A 181 -15.07 -17.36 -5.40
CA TYR A 181 -16.05 -17.43 -6.49
C TYR A 181 -17.34 -16.65 -6.21
N THR A 182 -17.58 -16.22 -4.98
CA THR A 182 -18.81 -15.54 -4.58
C THR A 182 -18.88 -14.09 -5.04
N ARG A 183 -17.77 -13.54 -5.56
CA ARG A 183 -17.64 -12.20 -6.13
C ARG A 183 -18.36 -11.13 -5.32
N VAL A 184 -17.85 -10.87 -4.14
CA VAL A 184 -18.26 -9.70 -3.38
C VAL A 184 -17.89 -8.42 -4.15
N ASP A 185 -18.67 -7.36 -4.00
CA ASP A 185 -18.30 -6.05 -4.50
C ASP A 185 -17.12 -5.50 -3.69
N TYR A 186 -15.91 -5.93 -4.05
CA TYR A 186 -14.66 -5.59 -3.37
C TYR A 186 -14.47 -4.07 -3.28
N ARG A 187 -14.80 -3.31 -4.35
CA ARG A 187 -14.70 -1.85 -4.36
C ARG A 187 -15.58 -1.21 -3.30
N LYS A 188 -16.84 -1.61 -3.25
CA LYS A 188 -17.82 -1.08 -2.29
C LYS A 188 -17.40 -1.40 -0.86
N ILE A 189 -16.97 -2.63 -0.61
CA ILE A 189 -16.58 -3.08 0.72
C ILE A 189 -15.31 -2.37 1.18
N LEU A 190 -14.27 -2.29 0.36
CA LEU A 190 -13.01 -1.63 0.71
C LEU A 190 -13.20 -0.12 0.92
N ARG A 191 -14.02 0.52 0.09
CA ARG A 191 -14.35 1.93 0.28
C ARG A 191 -15.13 2.17 1.58
N GLN A 192 -16.11 1.31 1.89
CA GLN A 192 -16.87 1.41 3.14
C GLN A 192 -15.96 1.16 4.35
N PHE A 193 -15.04 0.21 4.26
CA PHE A 193 -14.03 -0.04 5.28
C PHE A 193 -13.16 1.20 5.55
N ALA A 194 -12.69 1.88 4.51
CA ALA A 194 -11.92 3.12 4.66
C ALA A 194 -12.69 4.21 5.40
N ILE A 195 -13.98 4.38 5.08
CA ILE A 195 -14.87 5.33 5.77
C ILE A 195 -15.06 4.93 7.24
N ASP A 196 -15.28 3.66 7.51
CA ASP A 196 -15.53 3.17 8.86
C ASP A 196 -14.28 3.30 9.74
N VAL A 197 -13.10 2.89 9.25
CA VAL A 197 -11.85 2.97 9.99
C VAL A 197 -11.46 4.42 10.26
N ASN A 198 -11.60 5.30 9.28
CA ASN A 198 -11.37 6.74 9.46
C ASN A 198 -12.25 7.31 10.57
N ARG A 199 -13.55 7.02 10.52
CA ARG A 199 -14.50 7.48 11.53
C ARG A 199 -14.19 6.92 12.92
N ASP A 200 -13.92 5.63 13.02
CA ASP A 200 -13.79 4.94 14.30
C ASP A 200 -12.45 5.27 14.97
N ILE A 201 -11.37 5.44 14.23
CA ILE A 201 -10.08 5.94 14.74
C ILE A 201 -10.21 7.39 15.20
N LYS A 202 -10.90 8.26 14.44
CA LYS A 202 -11.15 9.66 14.86
C LYS A 202 -11.96 9.73 16.17
N LYS A 203 -12.87 8.78 16.42
CA LYS A 203 -13.58 8.68 17.70
C LYS A 203 -12.65 8.31 18.86
N ILE A 204 -11.66 7.49 18.63
CA ILE A 204 -10.68 7.08 19.65
C ILE A 204 -9.74 8.23 19.97
N THR A 205 -9.17 8.84 18.94
CA THR A 205 -8.04 9.79 19.08
C THR A 205 -8.48 11.24 19.26
N GLY A 206 -9.70 11.58 18.84
CA GLY A 206 -10.18 12.97 18.77
C GLY A 206 -9.54 13.80 17.65
N GLN A 207 -8.69 13.18 16.79
CA GLN A 207 -8.03 13.89 15.69
C GLN A 207 -9.04 14.41 14.64
N LYS A 208 -8.75 15.57 14.06
CA LYS A 208 -9.59 16.17 13.01
C LYS A 208 -9.20 15.68 11.61
N ARG A 209 -7.90 15.44 11.40
CA ARG A 209 -7.37 14.97 10.10
C ARG A 209 -7.85 13.56 9.81
N ASP A 210 -8.09 13.29 8.53
CA ASP A 210 -8.48 11.97 8.09
C ASP A 210 -7.33 10.97 8.20
N VAL A 211 -7.71 9.73 8.50
CA VAL A 211 -6.83 8.56 8.40
C VAL A 211 -6.86 8.09 6.97
N LYS A 212 -5.74 8.13 6.27
CA LYS A 212 -5.62 7.68 4.90
C LYS A 212 -5.34 6.18 4.83
N ILE A 213 -5.74 5.55 3.74
CA ILE A 213 -5.39 4.17 3.43
C ILE A 213 -4.21 4.19 2.45
N VAL A 214 -3.06 3.69 2.88
CA VAL A 214 -1.95 3.41 1.98
C VAL A 214 -2.21 2.04 1.36
N GLY A 215 -2.59 2.04 0.08
CA GLY A 215 -2.98 0.84 -0.64
C GLY A 215 -1.81 0.19 -1.36
N TYR A 216 -1.56 -1.08 -1.10
CA TYR A 216 -0.75 -1.90 -1.98
C TYR A 216 -1.62 -2.49 -3.10
N GLN A 217 -1.00 -3.07 -4.13
CA GLN A 217 -1.74 -3.80 -5.14
C GLN A 217 -1.30 -5.26 -5.17
N SER A 218 -2.25 -6.17 -4.96
CA SER A 218 -2.06 -7.61 -5.07
C SER A 218 -1.75 -8.04 -6.51
N CYS A 219 -0.93 -9.08 -6.71
CA CYS A 219 -0.48 -9.44 -8.06
C CYS A 219 -0.19 -10.93 -8.31
N CYS A 220 -0.57 -11.82 -7.41
CA CYS A 220 -0.34 -13.26 -7.60
C CYS A 220 -1.42 -13.92 -8.49
N LEU A 221 -1.80 -13.26 -9.58
CA LEU A 221 -2.92 -13.62 -10.45
C LEU A 221 -2.85 -15.06 -10.96
N ALA A 222 -1.72 -15.43 -11.56
CA ALA A 222 -1.56 -16.76 -12.16
C ALA A 222 -1.62 -17.89 -11.12
N LYS A 223 -1.22 -17.62 -9.87
CA LYS A 223 -1.36 -18.55 -8.75
C LYS A 223 -2.81 -18.65 -8.27
N CYS A 224 -3.47 -17.51 -8.13
CA CYS A 224 -4.86 -17.45 -7.71
C CYS A 224 -5.78 -18.14 -8.71
N TYR A 225 -5.59 -17.92 -9.98
CA TYR A 225 -6.38 -18.53 -11.05
C TYR A 225 -6.21 -20.03 -11.23
N LYS A 226 -5.22 -20.64 -10.58
CA LYS A 226 -5.13 -22.10 -10.56
C LYS A 226 -6.39 -22.78 -10.02
N PHE A 227 -7.11 -22.12 -9.14
CA PHE A 227 -8.31 -22.65 -8.48
C PHE A 227 -9.60 -22.26 -9.20
N ILE A 228 -9.50 -21.47 -10.27
CA ILE A 228 -10.65 -21.02 -11.06
C ILE A 228 -10.85 -22.00 -12.22
N PRO A 229 -12.10 -22.41 -12.54
CA PRO A 229 -12.38 -23.29 -13.68
C PRO A 229 -11.81 -22.75 -14.99
N GLU A 230 -11.41 -23.63 -15.90
CA GLU A 230 -10.85 -23.25 -17.21
C GLU A 230 -11.80 -22.38 -18.06
N SER A 231 -13.11 -22.50 -17.84
CA SER A 231 -14.14 -21.67 -18.48
C SER A 231 -14.17 -20.22 -18.00
N TYR A 232 -13.39 -19.89 -16.97
CA TYR A 232 -13.30 -18.56 -16.43
C TYR A 232 -12.20 -17.77 -17.14
N ASP A 233 -12.46 -16.51 -17.46
CA ASP A 233 -11.41 -15.62 -17.98
C ASP A 233 -10.35 -15.40 -16.91
N CYS A 234 -9.27 -16.18 -16.96
CA CYS A 234 -8.15 -16.13 -16.01
C CYS A 234 -7.33 -14.83 -16.11
N TYR A 235 -7.67 -13.95 -17.02
CA TYR A 235 -7.04 -12.64 -17.16
C TYR A 235 -7.82 -11.53 -16.49
N GLU A 236 -8.91 -11.85 -15.78
CA GLU A 236 -9.63 -10.86 -15.00
C GLU A 236 -8.79 -10.39 -13.81
N ILE A 237 -8.49 -9.10 -13.77
CA ILE A 237 -7.71 -8.47 -12.70
C ILE A 237 -8.58 -7.57 -11.82
N SER A 238 -9.81 -7.99 -11.53
CA SER A 238 -10.83 -7.16 -10.87
C SER A 238 -10.40 -6.61 -9.51
N VAL A 239 -9.70 -7.39 -8.68
CA VAL A 239 -9.21 -6.93 -7.38
C VAL A 239 -8.05 -5.94 -7.54
N PRO A 240 -6.93 -6.27 -8.24
CA PRO A 240 -5.88 -5.30 -8.52
C PRO A 240 -6.37 -4.03 -9.23
N GLN A 241 -7.27 -4.17 -10.22
CA GLN A 241 -7.90 -3.05 -10.91
C GLN A 241 -8.67 -2.14 -9.93
N THR A 242 -9.45 -2.72 -9.04
CA THR A 242 -10.20 -1.99 -8.01
C THR A 242 -9.26 -1.24 -7.06
N GLN A 243 -8.18 -1.87 -6.63
CA GLN A 243 -7.18 -1.24 -5.76
C GLN A 243 -6.56 -0.02 -6.43
N MET A 244 -6.17 -0.14 -7.70
CA MET A 244 -5.65 0.99 -8.48
C MET A 244 -6.69 2.09 -8.65
N GLN A 245 -7.94 1.75 -9.00
CA GLN A 245 -9.02 2.72 -9.17
C GLN A 245 -9.34 3.49 -7.88
N LEU A 246 -9.35 2.84 -6.72
CA LEU A 246 -9.54 3.54 -5.45
C LEU A 246 -8.41 4.51 -5.15
N ILE A 247 -7.16 4.12 -5.43
CA ILE A 247 -6.00 5.01 -5.29
C ILE A 247 -6.11 6.23 -6.22
N ARG A 248 -6.63 6.05 -7.44
CA ARG A 248 -6.81 7.11 -8.42
C ARG A 248 -7.99 8.04 -8.08
N ASP A 249 -9.11 7.46 -7.68
CA ASP A 249 -10.42 8.12 -7.71
C ASP A 249 -10.93 8.56 -6.32
N ASP A 250 -10.39 8.03 -5.21
CA ASP A 250 -10.87 8.32 -3.86
C ASP A 250 -9.79 8.91 -2.96
N SER A 251 -10.03 10.12 -2.48
CA SER A 251 -9.07 10.88 -1.68
C SER A 251 -8.71 10.25 -0.33
N LEU A 252 -9.43 9.24 0.14
CA LEU A 252 -9.03 8.47 1.33
C LEU A 252 -7.88 7.49 1.02
N PHE A 253 -7.66 7.15 -0.24
CA PHE A 253 -6.62 6.21 -0.65
C PHE A 253 -5.37 6.94 -1.16
N VAL A 254 -4.21 6.41 -0.82
CA VAL A 254 -2.90 6.90 -1.25
C VAL A 254 -2.10 5.72 -1.77
N ALA A 255 -1.33 5.94 -2.82
CA ALA A 255 -0.51 4.91 -3.41
C ALA A 255 0.62 4.45 -2.47
N GLY A 256 0.62 3.16 -2.15
CA GLY A 256 1.80 2.44 -1.66
C GLY A 256 2.60 1.92 -2.86
N THR A 257 2.49 0.62 -3.16
CA THR A 257 3.18 0.01 -4.32
C THR A 257 2.44 -1.22 -4.85
N PRO A 258 2.49 -1.53 -6.15
CA PRO A 258 2.22 -2.90 -6.61
C PRO A 258 3.35 -3.82 -6.12
N VAL A 259 3.11 -5.13 -6.07
CA VAL A 259 4.12 -6.07 -5.55
C VAL A 259 4.65 -7.07 -6.59
N TYR A 260 4.22 -7.00 -7.84
CA TYR A 260 4.66 -7.92 -8.89
C TYR A 260 6.16 -7.83 -9.21
N PHE A 261 6.82 -6.72 -8.90
CA PHE A 261 8.26 -6.53 -9.13
C PHE A 261 9.12 -7.07 -7.98
N LEU A 262 8.52 -7.75 -7.02
CA LEU A 262 9.16 -8.32 -5.84
C LEU A 262 9.31 -9.83 -5.96
N ASP A 263 10.06 -10.43 -5.06
CA ASP A 263 10.22 -11.88 -4.93
C ASP A 263 9.18 -12.46 -3.97
N PHE A 264 8.78 -13.68 -4.24
CA PHE A 264 7.81 -14.44 -3.46
C PHE A 264 8.45 -15.73 -2.96
N VAL A 265 7.97 -16.24 -1.84
CA VAL A 265 8.37 -17.57 -1.33
C VAL A 265 7.81 -18.70 -2.22
N ASP A 266 8.17 -19.92 -1.96
CA ASP A 266 7.84 -21.08 -2.80
C ASP A 266 6.34 -21.32 -2.96
N ASP A 267 5.50 -20.86 -2.02
CA ASP A 267 4.05 -20.92 -2.13
C ASP A 267 3.45 -20.01 -3.18
N ARG A 268 4.23 -19.00 -3.63
CA ARG A 268 3.88 -18.04 -4.70
C ARG A 268 2.72 -17.11 -4.39
N ILE A 269 2.38 -16.98 -3.12
CA ILE A 269 1.37 -16.05 -2.60
C ILE A 269 2.04 -15.03 -1.69
N HIS A 270 2.91 -15.50 -0.78
CA HIS A 270 3.55 -14.67 0.21
C HIS A 270 4.85 -14.07 -0.31
N LEU A 271 5.12 -12.84 0.08
CA LEU A 271 6.38 -12.15 -0.21
C LEU A 271 7.50 -12.74 0.65
N ASP A 272 8.73 -12.77 0.12
CA ASP A 272 9.89 -13.06 0.95
C ASP A 272 10.23 -11.92 1.92
N GLY A 273 11.12 -12.15 2.87
CA GLY A 273 11.46 -11.17 3.90
C GLY A 273 12.03 -9.86 3.34
N LYS A 274 12.88 -9.95 2.32
CA LYS A 274 13.45 -8.76 1.66
C LYS A 274 12.38 -7.93 0.96
N SER A 275 11.42 -8.60 0.33
CA SER A 275 10.29 -7.96 -0.33
C SER A 275 9.36 -7.24 0.67
N GLN A 276 9.15 -7.82 1.84
CA GLN A 276 8.41 -7.16 2.93
C GLN A 276 9.11 -5.85 3.35
N THR A 277 10.44 -5.84 3.46
CA THR A 277 11.18 -4.59 3.80
C THR A 277 11.03 -3.54 2.71
N VAL A 278 10.99 -3.94 1.43
CA VAL A 278 10.75 -3.00 0.31
C VAL A 278 9.35 -2.40 0.42
N VAL A 279 8.31 -3.20 0.63
CA VAL A 279 6.93 -2.68 0.84
C VAL A 279 6.90 -1.70 2.00
N GLY A 280 7.56 -2.01 3.11
CA GLY A 280 7.67 -1.12 4.27
C GLY A 280 8.24 0.27 3.93
N ARG A 281 9.27 0.32 3.08
CA ARG A 281 9.86 1.61 2.62
C ARG A 281 8.90 2.42 1.75
N TYR A 282 8.12 1.77 0.87
CA TYR A 282 7.09 2.46 0.09
C TYR A 282 5.96 2.98 0.99
N ASN A 283 5.53 2.19 1.96
CA ASN A 283 4.54 2.60 2.94
C ASN A 283 5.03 3.81 3.74
N ALA A 284 6.28 3.80 4.22
CA ALA A 284 6.87 4.93 4.93
C ALA A 284 6.89 6.20 4.08
N ALA A 285 7.27 6.08 2.80
CA ALA A 285 7.29 7.21 1.90
C ALA A 285 5.90 7.83 1.70
N ALA A 286 4.86 7.00 1.52
CA ALA A 286 3.48 7.46 1.43
C ALA A 286 2.99 8.12 2.73
N VAL A 287 3.32 7.54 3.88
CA VAL A 287 2.98 8.12 5.20
C VAL A 287 3.66 9.48 5.41
N LEU A 288 4.91 9.63 5.00
CA LEU A 288 5.62 10.91 5.10
C LEU A 288 4.95 12.01 4.26
N ASP A 289 4.52 11.69 3.04
CA ASP A 289 3.76 12.64 2.22
C ASP A 289 2.45 13.07 2.92
N ILE A 290 1.71 12.10 3.48
CA ILE A 290 0.47 12.36 4.21
C ILE A 290 0.73 13.26 5.44
N VAL A 291 1.76 12.97 6.23
CA VAL A 291 2.08 13.75 7.43
C VAL A 291 2.50 15.17 7.07
N ARG A 292 3.30 15.34 6.03
CA ARG A 292 3.75 16.64 5.54
C ARG A 292 2.68 17.42 4.79
N GLN A 293 1.53 16.81 4.54
CA GLN A 293 0.46 17.38 3.71
C GLN A 293 0.91 17.68 2.28
N GLU A 294 1.92 16.98 1.83
CA GLU A 294 2.32 17.00 0.43
C GLU A 294 1.27 16.26 -0.39
N THR A 295 0.99 16.74 -1.59
CA THR A 295 0.14 16.00 -2.51
C THR A 295 0.89 14.71 -2.86
N SER A 296 0.44 13.58 -2.35
CA SER A 296 1.04 12.31 -2.73
C SER A 296 0.72 12.03 -4.19
N ARG A 297 1.72 12.20 -5.03
CA ARG A 297 1.67 11.87 -6.45
C ARG A 297 2.33 10.53 -6.73
N ARG A 298 2.62 9.77 -5.67
CA ARG A 298 3.24 8.46 -5.76
C ARG A 298 2.33 7.48 -6.47
N GLY A 299 2.92 6.42 -6.96
CA GLY A 299 2.26 5.49 -7.84
C GLY A 299 2.31 5.93 -9.31
N LEU A 300 2.20 4.97 -10.19
CA LEU A 300 2.13 5.18 -11.62
C LEU A 300 0.90 4.44 -12.13
N TYR A 301 -0.10 5.19 -12.59
CA TYR A 301 -1.35 4.64 -13.09
C TYR A 301 -1.88 5.48 -14.25
N PRO A 302 -2.66 4.89 -15.19
CA PRO A 302 -3.18 5.59 -16.32
C PRO A 302 -4.26 6.60 -15.90
N ILE A 303 -4.23 7.77 -16.53
CA ILE A 303 -5.28 8.80 -16.41
C ILE A 303 -6.08 8.94 -17.70
N ASP A 304 -5.51 8.54 -18.83
CA ASP A 304 -6.16 8.56 -20.12
C ASP A 304 -5.64 7.43 -21.01
N VAL A 305 -6.54 6.76 -21.73
CA VAL A 305 -6.24 5.67 -22.66
C VAL A 305 -7.00 5.93 -23.94
N ASN A 306 -6.32 6.47 -24.95
CA ASN A 306 -6.91 6.83 -26.23
C ASN A 306 -6.54 5.87 -27.33
N SER A 307 -7.45 5.69 -28.30
CA SER A 307 -7.18 4.91 -29.49
C SER A 307 -7.58 5.66 -30.76
N GLU A 308 -6.78 5.49 -31.81
CA GLU A 308 -7.01 6.01 -33.14
C GLU A 308 -6.48 5.03 -34.20
N GLY A 309 -7.38 4.44 -34.99
CA GLY A 309 -7.03 3.41 -35.96
C GLY A 309 -6.29 2.23 -35.30
N LYS A 310 -5.01 2.04 -35.66
CA LYS A 310 -4.16 0.97 -35.11
C LYS A 310 -3.21 1.42 -34.00
N MET A 311 -3.46 2.57 -33.41
CA MET A 311 -2.60 3.14 -32.39
C MET A 311 -3.38 3.33 -31.08
N THR A 312 -2.73 3.03 -29.98
CA THR A 312 -3.22 3.33 -28.64
C THR A 312 -2.18 4.15 -27.89
N THR A 313 -2.61 5.24 -27.25
CA THR A 313 -1.75 6.10 -26.44
C THR A 313 -2.25 6.13 -25.01
N ILE A 314 -1.34 5.98 -24.05
CA ILE A 314 -1.64 5.98 -22.63
C ILE A 314 -0.91 7.14 -21.97
N GLU A 315 -1.66 7.99 -21.30
CA GLU A 315 -1.14 9.03 -20.42
C GLU A 315 -1.24 8.60 -18.97
N PHE A 316 -0.22 8.96 -18.20
CA PHE A 316 -0.13 8.61 -16.78
C PHE A 316 -0.27 9.85 -15.91
N ASN A 317 -0.63 9.64 -14.65
CA ASN A 317 -0.70 10.71 -13.66
C ASN A 317 0.58 11.57 -13.65
N ASP A 318 0.38 12.88 -13.48
CA ASP A 318 1.48 13.85 -13.45
C ASP A 318 2.33 13.70 -12.20
N TYR A 319 3.62 13.44 -12.40
CA TYR A 319 4.64 13.35 -11.37
C TYR A 319 6.02 13.56 -11.99
N ASP A 320 6.93 14.19 -11.28
CA ASP A 320 8.30 14.38 -11.74
C ASP A 320 9.00 13.05 -12.00
N GLY A 321 9.67 12.96 -13.12
CA GLY A 321 10.44 11.80 -13.51
C GLY A 321 10.16 11.32 -14.93
N THR A 322 10.94 10.33 -15.35
CA THR A 322 10.88 9.75 -16.69
C THR A 322 10.39 8.32 -16.66
N LEU A 323 9.55 7.97 -17.62
CA LEU A 323 9.15 6.58 -17.84
C LEU A 323 10.31 5.80 -18.47
N GLU A 324 10.49 4.58 -18.01
CA GLU A 324 11.42 3.62 -18.61
C GLU A 324 10.89 2.19 -18.50
N PHE A 325 11.43 1.29 -19.29
CA PHE A 325 11.20 -0.16 -19.16
C PHE A 325 12.36 -0.79 -18.39
N ASP A 326 12.13 -1.12 -17.12
CA ASP A 326 13.12 -1.82 -16.28
C ASP A 326 13.06 -3.33 -16.56
N THR A 327 14.02 -3.80 -17.33
CA THR A 327 14.20 -5.23 -17.63
C THR A 327 15.37 -5.86 -16.86
N ILE A 328 15.96 -5.10 -15.94
CA ILE A 328 17.05 -5.55 -15.07
C ILE A 328 16.48 -6.09 -13.77
N ASN A 329 15.63 -5.31 -13.11
CA ASN A 329 15.03 -5.71 -11.83
C ASN A 329 13.82 -6.64 -12.03
N VAL A 330 13.12 -6.51 -13.13
CA VAL A 330 11.97 -7.36 -13.52
C VAL A 330 12.26 -8.01 -14.87
N ASN A 331 12.25 -9.33 -14.93
CA ASN A 331 12.48 -10.04 -16.18
C ASN A 331 11.53 -9.55 -17.27
N LYS A 332 12.08 -9.30 -18.46
CA LYS A 332 11.30 -8.82 -19.60
C LYS A 332 10.11 -9.74 -19.88
N VAL A 333 8.94 -9.15 -20.03
CA VAL A 333 7.71 -9.82 -20.45
C VAL A 333 7.28 -9.30 -21.84
N LYS A 334 6.47 -10.07 -22.56
CA LYS A 334 5.95 -9.68 -23.89
C LYS A 334 5.37 -8.27 -23.82
N ASN A 335 5.73 -7.42 -24.76
CA ASN A 335 5.26 -6.03 -24.86
C ASN A 335 5.39 -5.25 -23.54
N TYR A 336 6.41 -5.56 -22.73
CA TYR A 336 6.65 -4.97 -21.41
C TYR A 336 5.46 -5.07 -20.44
N GLY A 337 4.55 -6.03 -20.67
CA GLY A 337 3.35 -6.26 -19.87
C GLY A 337 2.07 -5.64 -20.42
N PHE A 338 2.13 -4.93 -21.55
CA PHE A 338 0.96 -4.35 -22.20
C PHE A 338 0.30 -5.32 -23.16
N SER A 339 -1.02 -5.30 -23.21
CA SER A 339 -1.86 -5.97 -24.19
C SER A 339 -2.99 -5.03 -24.62
N VAL A 340 -3.40 -5.11 -25.87
CA VAL A 340 -4.60 -4.44 -26.38
C VAL A 340 -5.60 -5.53 -26.75
N ILE A 341 -6.64 -5.63 -25.97
CA ILE A 341 -7.61 -6.73 -26.02
C ILE A 341 -8.86 -6.28 -26.75
N THR A 342 -9.15 -6.98 -27.85
CA THR A 342 -10.37 -6.76 -28.63
C THR A 342 -11.62 -7.28 -27.90
N PRO A 343 -12.86 -6.89 -28.33
CA PRO A 343 -14.10 -7.43 -27.76
C PRO A 343 -14.24 -8.96 -27.85
N ASP A 344 -13.55 -9.61 -28.83
CA ASP A 344 -13.47 -11.07 -28.97
C ASP A 344 -12.25 -11.70 -28.27
N ASN A 345 -11.68 -11.00 -27.29
CA ASN A 345 -10.57 -11.45 -26.42
C ASN A 345 -9.23 -11.77 -27.13
N LYS A 346 -8.91 -11.11 -28.23
CA LYS A 346 -7.62 -11.24 -28.89
C LYS A 346 -6.68 -10.11 -28.49
N ASP A 347 -5.42 -10.44 -28.19
CA ASP A 347 -4.35 -9.46 -28.01
C ASP A 347 -3.78 -9.04 -29.36
N ILE A 348 -4.02 -7.80 -29.74
CA ILE A 348 -3.57 -7.21 -31.01
C ILE A 348 -2.34 -6.29 -30.86
N ALA A 349 -1.77 -6.15 -29.67
CA ALA A 349 -0.59 -5.33 -29.45
C ALA A 349 0.64 -5.90 -30.15
N GLN A 350 1.26 -5.11 -31.03
CA GLN A 350 2.43 -5.50 -31.81
C GLN A 350 3.72 -4.95 -31.23
N LYS A 351 3.76 -3.64 -30.98
CA LYS A 351 4.96 -2.95 -30.50
C LYS A 351 4.59 -1.88 -29.48
N VAL A 352 5.38 -1.80 -28.43
CA VAL A 352 5.20 -0.81 -27.34
C VAL A 352 6.44 0.05 -27.24
N SER A 353 6.24 1.36 -27.18
CA SER A 353 7.31 2.36 -27.05
C SER A 353 6.94 3.46 -26.06
N ILE A 354 7.96 4.14 -25.55
CA ILE A 354 7.81 5.38 -24.77
C ILE A 354 8.10 6.55 -25.72
N VAL A 355 7.13 7.45 -25.86
CA VAL A 355 7.24 8.66 -26.65
C VAL A 355 6.72 9.84 -25.81
N ASP A 356 7.52 10.85 -25.63
CA ASP A 356 7.15 12.05 -24.84
C ASP A 356 6.53 11.74 -23.47
N ASN A 357 7.16 10.80 -22.77
CA ASN A 357 6.73 10.32 -21.43
C ASN A 357 5.31 9.70 -21.41
N LYS A 358 4.85 9.19 -22.56
CA LYS A 358 3.60 8.42 -22.74
C LYS A 358 3.93 7.04 -23.28
N ILE A 359 3.02 6.11 -23.10
CA ILE A 359 3.09 4.80 -23.78
C ILE A 359 2.33 4.87 -25.09
N VAL A 360 2.98 4.45 -26.17
CA VAL A 360 2.38 4.30 -27.50
C VAL A 360 2.45 2.83 -27.90
N ILE A 361 1.31 2.25 -28.28
CA ILE A 361 1.16 0.86 -28.69
C ILE A 361 0.70 0.82 -30.16
N GLU A 362 1.52 0.24 -31.01
CA GLU A 362 1.16 -0.11 -32.39
C GLU A 362 0.43 -1.47 -32.37
N CYS A 363 -0.70 -1.57 -33.05
CA CYS A 363 -1.57 -2.76 -33.09
C CYS A 363 -1.67 -3.35 -34.51
N ASN A 364 -1.91 -4.66 -34.61
CA ASN A 364 -2.10 -5.34 -35.88
C ASN A 364 -3.43 -5.01 -36.54
N ASP A 365 -4.44 -4.61 -35.75
CA ASP A 365 -5.80 -4.36 -36.19
C ASP A 365 -6.35 -3.05 -35.56
N ASP A 366 -7.55 -2.67 -35.95
CA ASP A 366 -8.24 -1.50 -35.43
C ASP A 366 -8.50 -1.63 -33.92
N THR A 367 -8.27 -0.54 -33.17
CA THR A 367 -8.33 -0.51 -31.73
C THR A 367 -9.71 -0.08 -31.18
N LYS A 368 -10.69 0.07 -32.05
CA LYS A 368 -12.05 0.47 -31.69
C LYS A 368 -12.71 -0.53 -30.73
N GLY A 369 -13.20 -0.01 -29.60
CA GLY A 369 -13.85 -0.81 -28.57
C GLY A 369 -12.94 -1.78 -27.83
N CYS A 370 -11.60 -1.63 -28.01
CA CYS A 370 -10.61 -2.44 -27.30
C CYS A 370 -10.44 -1.97 -25.85
N ARG A 371 -9.70 -2.78 -25.10
CA ARG A 371 -9.24 -2.47 -23.76
C ARG A 371 -7.72 -2.59 -23.69
N VAL A 372 -7.07 -1.73 -22.94
CA VAL A 372 -5.65 -1.88 -22.62
C VAL A 372 -5.50 -2.53 -21.27
N ARG A 373 -4.75 -3.62 -21.25
CA ARG A 373 -4.42 -4.36 -20.03
C ARG A 373 -2.92 -4.31 -19.78
N TYR A 374 -2.54 -4.05 -18.53
CA TYR A 374 -1.14 -4.01 -18.12
C TYR A 374 -0.88 -4.88 -16.89
N GLY A 375 0.24 -5.61 -16.92
CA GLY A 375 0.76 -6.36 -15.78
C GLY A 375 0.12 -7.73 -15.58
N ALA A 376 -0.88 -8.13 -16.40
CA ALA A 376 -1.57 -9.41 -16.27
C ALA A 376 -0.86 -10.60 -16.95
N ASN A 377 0.21 -10.35 -17.72
CA ASN A 377 0.92 -11.38 -18.47
C ASN A 377 2.02 -12.02 -17.63
N GLY A 378 1.98 -13.34 -17.52
CA GLY A 378 2.96 -14.16 -16.80
C GLY A 378 2.76 -15.64 -17.04
N GLU A 379 3.63 -16.47 -16.48
CA GLU A 379 3.50 -17.92 -16.55
C GLU A 379 2.44 -18.42 -15.55
N LYS A 380 1.66 -19.41 -16.01
CA LYS A 380 0.63 -20.04 -15.18
C LYS A 380 1.26 -20.57 -13.87
N ASN A 381 0.60 -20.31 -12.76
CA ASN A 381 1.01 -20.77 -11.43
C ASN A 381 2.40 -20.24 -10.98
N LYS A 382 2.76 -19.03 -11.44
CA LYS A 382 3.97 -18.30 -11.02
C LYS A 382 3.58 -16.92 -10.47
N SER A 383 4.41 -16.38 -9.59
CA SER A 383 4.27 -15.02 -9.05
C SER A 383 5.61 -14.30 -9.09
N GLY A 384 5.56 -12.98 -8.94
CA GLY A 384 6.72 -12.13 -8.79
C GLY A 384 7.47 -11.81 -10.08
N ARG A 385 8.54 -11.07 -9.91
CA ARG A 385 9.28 -10.36 -10.94
C ARG A 385 9.93 -11.22 -12.04
N ARG A 386 10.09 -12.52 -11.78
CA ARG A 386 10.80 -13.40 -12.73
C ARG A 386 9.87 -14.02 -13.75
N LEU A 387 8.76 -14.61 -13.29
CA LEU A 387 7.89 -15.43 -14.11
C LEU A 387 6.40 -15.10 -13.94
N GLY A 388 6.00 -14.49 -12.82
CA GLY A 388 4.61 -14.17 -12.55
C GLY A 388 4.02 -13.11 -13.46
N ALA A 389 2.74 -12.85 -13.30
CA ALA A 389 2.06 -11.73 -13.95
C ALA A 389 2.74 -10.42 -13.53
N ARG A 390 3.25 -9.66 -14.51
CA ARG A 390 4.10 -8.48 -14.27
C ARG A 390 4.13 -7.54 -15.45
N GLY A 391 4.69 -6.35 -15.20
CA GLY A 391 5.06 -5.39 -16.23
C GLY A 391 6.45 -4.81 -15.97
N ASN A 392 7.01 -4.14 -16.97
CA ASN A 392 8.34 -3.55 -16.89
C ASN A 392 8.31 -2.02 -16.78
N LEU A 393 7.13 -1.38 -16.81
CA LEU A 393 7.04 0.08 -16.79
C LEU A 393 7.29 0.63 -15.39
N VAL A 394 8.20 1.56 -15.29
CA VAL A 394 8.55 2.26 -14.06
C VAL A 394 8.79 3.75 -14.36
N ARG A 395 8.47 4.60 -13.42
CA ARG A 395 8.88 6.01 -13.43
C ARG A 395 10.04 6.19 -12.46
N ARG A 396 11.14 6.74 -12.96
CA ARG A 396 12.31 7.09 -12.16
C ARG A 396 12.29 8.57 -11.81
N CYS A 397 12.40 8.84 -10.52
CA CYS A 397 12.58 10.17 -9.97
C CYS A 397 13.95 10.21 -9.26
N PRO A 398 14.84 11.19 -9.52
CA PRO A 398 16.18 11.23 -8.93
C PRO A 398 16.23 11.24 -7.40
N SER A 399 15.21 11.78 -6.76
CA SER A 399 15.16 12.00 -5.30
C SER A 399 14.19 11.09 -4.55
N ALA A 400 13.55 10.13 -5.22
CA ALA A 400 12.51 9.31 -4.62
C ALA A 400 12.61 7.83 -5.02
N LEU A 401 11.86 6.98 -4.31
CA LEU A 401 11.67 5.60 -4.75
C LEU A 401 11.02 5.56 -6.14
N ALA A 402 11.45 4.62 -6.96
CA ALA A 402 10.87 4.41 -8.28
C ALA A 402 9.37 4.06 -8.17
N SER A 403 8.54 4.63 -9.03
CA SER A 403 7.12 4.33 -9.07
C SER A 403 6.84 3.25 -10.12
N TRP A 404 6.62 2.01 -9.68
CA TRP A 404 6.20 0.92 -10.54
C TRP A 404 4.75 1.10 -10.98
N CYS A 405 4.46 0.82 -12.25
CA CYS A 405 3.13 0.99 -12.79
C CYS A 405 2.16 -0.03 -12.19
N TYR A 406 1.03 0.45 -11.69
CA TYR A 406 -0.06 -0.41 -11.21
C TYR A 406 -0.64 -1.25 -12.35
N MET A 407 -1.02 -2.48 -12.06
CA MET A 407 -1.81 -3.31 -12.97
C MET A 407 -3.15 -2.65 -13.24
N PHE A 408 -3.59 -2.66 -14.50
CA PHE A 408 -4.87 -2.10 -14.90
C PHE A 408 -5.48 -2.78 -16.11
N ASP A 409 -6.78 -2.59 -16.30
CA ASP A 409 -7.56 -3.01 -17.46
C ASP A 409 -8.59 -1.89 -17.75
N GLU A 410 -8.23 -0.99 -18.67
CA GLU A 410 -9.02 0.20 -18.98
C GLU A 410 -9.54 0.16 -20.41
N ALA A 411 -10.80 0.57 -20.59
CA ALA A 411 -11.36 0.74 -21.93
C ALA A 411 -10.67 1.89 -22.67
N THR A 412 -10.49 1.75 -23.96
CA THR A 412 -10.03 2.84 -24.82
C THR A 412 -11.16 3.83 -25.06
N THR A 413 -10.81 5.13 -25.08
CA THR A 413 -11.67 6.21 -25.60
C THR A 413 -11.26 6.49 -27.04
N GLU A 414 -12.23 6.71 -27.92
CA GLU A 414 -11.97 7.12 -29.32
C GLU A 414 -11.75 8.64 -29.37
N ARG A 415 -10.76 9.09 -30.10
CA ARG A 415 -10.58 10.50 -30.49
C ARG A 415 -11.12 10.76 -31.87
#